data_4fdcdfa987449f372437467deaff689a
#
_entry.id   4fdcdfa987449f372437467deaff689a
#
_cell.length_a   1.000
_cell.length_b   1.000
_cell.length_c   1.000
_cell.angle_alpha   90.00
_cell.angle_beta   90.00
_cell.angle_gamma   90.00
#
_symmetry.space_group_name_H-M   'P 1'
#
loop_
_entity.id
_entity.type
_entity.pdbx_description
1 polymer ?
#
loop_
_entity_poly.entity_id
_entity_poly.type
_entity_poly.pdbx_seq_one_letter_code
_entity_poly.pdbx_strand_id
1 'polypeptide(L)'
;MMYDKKRIQWKKDRKENAEDPDKVIQRRKKAILQYLKDAGEPLEEAKVYRDIHHHFKTHKDYFLMLQGLVKDKLVGVLPIKGQHRRRRYFLKDKGEDIIS
;
A
#
# COMPACT_ATOMS: atom_id res chain seq x y z
N MET A 1 -31.90 -21.71 -18.97
CA MET A 1 -31.04 -22.78 -18.76
C MET A 1 -29.64 -22.62 -19.27
N MET A 2 -29.40 -22.62 -20.55
CA MET A 2 -28.04 -22.28 -21.02
C MET A 2 -27.65 -20.88 -20.58
N TYR A 3 -28.61 -20.00 -20.49
CA TYR A 3 -28.39 -18.63 -20.07
C TYR A 3 -27.92 -18.56 -18.62
N ASP A 4 -28.54 -19.33 -17.74
CA ASP A 4 -28.16 -19.35 -16.33
C ASP A 4 -26.82 -20.00 -16.10
N LYS A 5 -26.51 -21.06 -16.83
CA LYS A 5 -25.19 -21.70 -16.77
C LYS A 5 -24.10 -20.72 -17.19
N LYS A 6 -24.34 -19.97 -18.24
CA LYS A 6 -23.38 -18.99 -18.74
C LYS A 6 -23.16 -17.87 -17.71
N ARG A 7 -24.23 -17.46 -17.04
CA ARG A 7 -24.15 -16.44 -16.00
C ARG A 7 -23.35 -16.93 -14.78
N ILE A 8 -23.58 -18.18 -14.39
CA ILE A 8 -22.85 -18.78 -13.28
C ILE A 8 -21.37 -18.89 -13.59
N GLN A 9 -21.05 -19.33 -14.80
CA GLN A 9 -19.67 -19.43 -15.25
C GLN A 9 -18.97 -18.08 -15.25
N TRP A 10 -19.69 -17.05 -15.69
CA TRP A 10 -19.15 -15.70 -15.71
C TRP A 10 -18.81 -15.21 -14.29
N LYS A 11 -19.68 -15.47 -13.34
CA LYS A 11 -19.44 -15.13 -11.94
C LYS A 11 -18.23 -15.86 -11.37
N LYS A 12 -18.08 -17.11 -11.75
CA LYS A 12 -16.96 -17.94 -11.31
C LYS A 12 -15.65 -17.40 -11.86
N ASP A 13 -15.62 -17.07 -13.14
CA ASP A 13 -14.44 -16.52 -13.78
C ASP A 13 -14.05 -15.19 -13.11
N ARG A 14 -15.02 -14.35 -12.81
CA ARG A 14 -14.81 -13.09 -12.16
C ARG A 14 -14.22 -13.27 -10.76
N LYS A 15 -14.68 -14.28 -10.06
CA LYS A 15 -14.20 -14.61 -8.72
C LYS A 15 -12.78 -15.17 -8.78
N GLU A 16 -12.49 -15.98 -9.77
CA GLU A 16 -11.15 -16.53 -9.97
C GLU A 16 -10.15 -15.47 -10.38
N ASN A 17 -10.59 -14.47 -11.12
CA ASN A 17 -9.73 -13.36 -11.56
C ASN A 17 -9.58 -12.29 -10.49
N ALA A 18 -10.44 -12.30 -9.47
CA ALA A 18 -10.30 -11.38 -8.36
C ALA A 18 -9.10 -11.77 -7.52
N GLU A 19 -8.23 -10.80 -7.25
CA GLU A 19 -7.07 -11.07 -6.42
C GLU A 19 -7.48 -11.39 -4.99
N ASP A 20 -6.74 -12.30 -4.37
CA ASP A 20 -6.88 -12.60 -2.96
C ASP A 20 -6.66 -11.29 -2.17
N PRO A 21 -7.55 -10.95 -1.23
CA PRO A 21 -7.36 -9.74 -0.41
C PRO A 21 -5.99 -9.67 0.27
N ASP A 22 -5.46 -10.79 0.71
CA ASP A 22 -4.14 -10.82 1.34
C ASP A 22 -3.04 -10.48 0.35
N LYS A 23 -3.15 -10.93 -0.89
CA LYS A 23 -2.18 -10.59 -1.94
C LYS A 23 -2.23 -9.12 -2.28
N VAL A 24 -3.42 -8.55 -2.34
CA VAL A 24 -3.60 -7.11 -2.59
C VAL A 24 -2.94 -6.31 -1.49
N ILE A 25 -3.16 -6.69 -0.24
CA ILE A 25 -2.55 -6.02 0.91
C ILE A 25 -1.03 -6.11 0.84
N GLN A 26 -0.48 -7.28 0.56
CA GLN A 26 0.97 -7.46 0.45
C GLN A 26 1.56 -6.64 -0.68
N ARG A 27 0.90 -6.60 -1.83
CA ARG A 27 1.35 -5.79 -2.95
C ARG A 27 1.39 -4.31 -2.61
N ARG A 28 0.35 -3.82 -1.92
CA ARG A 28 0.28 -2.42 -1.50
C ARG A 28 1.35 -2.08 -0.47
N LYS A 29 1.58 -2.96 0.49
CA LYS A 29 2.65 -2.79 1.47
C LYS A 29 4.00 -2.69 0.78
N LYS A 30 4.29 -3.63 -0.12
CA LYS A 30 5.55 -3.64 -0.86
C LYS A 30 5.71 -2.39 -1.72
N ALA A 31 4.62 -1.89 -2.30
CA ALA A 31 4.68 -0.68 -3.10
C ALA A 31 5.17 0.51 -2.28
N ILE A 32 4.63 0.68 -1.07
CA ILE A 32 5.08 1.75 -0.17
C ILE A 32 6.53 1.55 0.23
N LEU A 33 6.87 0.34 0.68
CA LEU A 33 8.22 0.04 1.17
C LEU A 33 9.25 0.19 0.05
N GLN A 34 8.96 -0.32 -1.13
CA GLN A 34 9.86 -0.23 -2.27
C GLN A 34 10.06 1.21 -2.72
N TYR A 35 8.99 1.99 -2.72
CA TYR A 35 9.07 3.41 -3.08
C TYR A 35 10.00 4.15 -2.13
N LEU A 36 9.87 3.90 -0.82
CA LEU A 36 10.73 4.54 0.17
C LEU A 36 12.17 4.07 0.05
N LYS A 37 12.38 2.80 -0.29
CA LYS A 37 13.73 2.27 -0.50
C LYS A 37 14.39 2.94 -1.71
N ASP A 38 13.66 3.04 -2.81
CA ASP A 38 14.18 3.63 -4.05
C ASP A 38 14.49 5.11 -3.88
N ALA A 39 13.71 5.81 -3.05
CA ALA A 39 13.95 7.22 -2.78
C ALA A 39 15.24 7.46 -1.99
N GLY A 40 15.60 6.54 -1.10
CA GLY A 40 16.81 6.64 -0.30
C GLY A 40 16.81 7.77 0.71
N GLU A 41 15.68 8.42 0.93
CA GLU A 41 15.54 9.53 1.87
C GLU A 41 14.13 9.57 2.43
N PRO A 42 13.92 10.21 3.60
CA PRO A 42 12.58 10.39 4.14
C PRO A 42 11.73 11.25 3.22
N LEU A 43 10.47 10.84 3.00
CA LEU A 43 9.54 11.53 2.10
C LEU A 43 8.24 11.87 2.83
N GLU A 44 7.63 12.99 2.45
CA GLU A 44 6.33 13.37 2.96
C GLU A 44 5.24 12.43 2.43
N GLU A 45 4.22 12.21 3.23
CA GLU A 45 3.08 11.34 2.90
C GLU A 45 2.44 11.72 1.56
N ALA A 46 2.20 13.00 1.34
CA ALA A 46 1.56 13.48 0.12
C ALA A 46 2.40 13.18 -1.13
N LYS A 47 3.72 13.28 -1.02
CA LYS A 47 4.61 12.99 -2.15
C LYS A 47 4.58 11.51 -2.51
N VAL A 48 4.60 10.65 -1.51
CA VAL A 48 4.53 9.20 -1.73
C VAL A 48 3.19 8.84 -2.38
N TYR A 49 2.10 9.38 -1.84
CA TYR A 49 0.76 9.10 -2.38
C TYR A 49 0.63 9.54 -3.83
N ARG A 50 1.18 10.68 -4.18
CA ARG A 50 1.12 11.20 -5.55
C ARG A 50 1.67 10.18 -6.56
N ASP A 51 2.72 9.47 -6.20
CA ASP A 51 3.40 8.56 -7.12
C ASP A 51 2.84 7.14 -7.08
N ILE A 52 2.26 6.71 -5.95
CA ILE A 52 1.77 5.34 -5.80
C ILE A 52 0.26 5.24 -5.58
N HIS A 53 -0.47 6.33 -5.73
CA HIS A 53 -1.92 6.35 -5.46
C HIS A 53 -2.70 5.32 -6.30
N HIS A 54 -2.20 4.96 -7.47
CA HIS A 54 -2.86 3.99 -8.34
C HIS A 54 -2.98 2.60 -7.73
N HIS A 55 -2.21 2.29 -6.70
CA HIS A 55 -2.33 1.03 -5.97
C HIS A 55 -3.48 1.02 -4.96
N PHE A 56 -4.08 2.17 -4.71
CA PHE A 56 -5.11 2.35 -3.68
C PHE A 56 -6.39 2.91 -4.30
N LYS A 57 -7.53 2.52 -3.74
CA LYS A 57 -8.82 3.04 -4.19
C LYS A 57 -9.05 4.47 -3.70
N THR A 58 -8.64 4.75 -2.48
CA THR A 58 -8.84 6.05 -1.86
C THR A 58 -7.61 6.46 -1.06
N HIS A 59 -7.49 7.74 -0.76
CA HIS A 59 -6.43 8.25 0.11
C HIS A 59 -6.51 7.63 1.50
N LYS A 60 -7.72 7.38 1.98
CA LYS A 60 -7.93 6.75 3.29
C LYS A 60 -7.31 5.35 3.34
N ASP A 61 -7.48 4.55 2.30
CA ASP A 61 -6.90 3.22 2.21
C ASP A 61 -5.37 3.28 2.29
N TYR A 62 -4.77 4.21 1.56
CA TYR A 62 -3.34 4.43 1.59
C TYR A 62 -2.88 4.86 3.00
N PHE A 63 -3.56 5.84 3.58
CA PHE A 63 -3.19 6.35 4.89
C PHE A 63 -3.25 5.27 5.97
N LEU A 64 -4.30 4.46 5.96
CA LEU A 64 -4.44 3.36 6.92
C LEU A 64 -3.32 2.33 6.75
N MET A 65 -2.96 2.01 5.51
CA MET A 65 -1.86 1.10 5.24
C MET A 65 -0.54 1.65 5.75
N LEU A 66 -0.28 2.93 5.49
CA LEU A 66 0.94 3.60 5.93
C LEU A 66 1.03 3.61 7.46
N GLN A 67 -0.07 3.94 8.14
CA GLN A 67 -0.11 3.91 9.60
C GLN A 67 0.13 2.51 10.15
N GLY A 68 -0.41 1.50 9.49
CA GLY A 68 -0.15 0.11 9.86
C GLY A 68 1.32 -0.26 9.75
N LEU A 69 1.99 0.20 8.70
CA LEU A 69 3.42 -0.04 8.52
C LEU A 69 4.25 0.65 9.61
N VAL A 70 3.84 1.84 10.02
CA VAL A 70 4.49 2.56 11.11
C VAL A 70 4.30 1.81 12.42
N LYS A 71 3.10 1.34 12.67
CA LYS A 71 2.78 0.56 13.88
C LYS A 71 3.58 -0.72 13.95
N ASP A 72 3.78 -1.38 12.82
CA ASP A 72 4.56 -2.62 12.73
C ASP A 72 6.07 -2.37 12.71
N LYS A 73 6.49 -1.11 12.81
CA LYS A 73 7.89 -0.69 12.83
C LYS A 73 8.65 -1.00 11.54
N LEU A 74 7.92 -1.11 10.44
CA LEU A 74 8.51 -1.28 9.11
C LEU A 74 8.88 0.06 8.49
N VAL A 75 8.18 1.12 8.89
CA VAL A 75 8.38 2.49 8.43
C VAL A 75 8.56 3.38 9.64
N GLY A 76 9.53 4.29 9.58
CA GLY A 76 9.75 5.28 10.62
C GLY A 76 9.12 6.60 10.25
N VAL A 77 8.89 7.45 11.26
CA VAL A 77 8.27 8.76 11.09
C VAL A 77 9.22 9.83 11.65
N LEU A 78 9.45 10.87 10.84
CA LEU A 78 10.21 12.04 11.26
C LEU A 78 9.28 13.26 11.21
N PRO A 79 8.98 13.88 12.36
CA PRO A 79 8.19 15.09 12.35
C PRO A 79 8.97 16.24 11.72
N ILE A 80 8.26 17.10 10.98
CA ILE A 80 8.88 18.29 10.41
C ILE A 80 8.77 19.42 11.44
N LYS A 81 9.90 20.00 11.81
CA LYS A 81 9.96 21.05 12.81
C LYS A 81 9.09 22.24 12.41
N GLY A 82 8.22 22.68 13.32
CA GLY A 82 7.32 23.78 13.07
C GLY A 82 6.05 23.46 12.31
N GLN A 83 5.86 22.22 11.90
CA GLN A 83 4.68 21.78 11.14
C GLN A 83 4.09 20.52 11.76
N HIS A 84 3.15 20.69 12.66
CA HIS A 84 2.59 19.59 13.45
C HIS A 84 1.89 18.51 12.62
N ARG A 85 1.38 18.85 11.43
CA ARG A 85 0.64 17.91 10.58
C ARG A 85 1.48 17.28 9.49
N ARG A 86 2.68 17.79 9.24
CA ARG A 86 3.57 17.25 8.23
C ARG A 86 4.58 16.32 8.85
N ARG A 87 4.73 15.16 8.24
CA ARG A 87 5.68 14.16 8.68
C ARG A 87 6.35 13.55 7.47
N ARG A 88 7.60 13.13 7.67
CA ARG A 88 8.33 12.39 6.66
C ARG A 88 8.40 10.94 7.09
N TYR A 89 8.32 10.06 6.13
CA TYR A 89 8.35 8.62 6.35
C TYR A 89 9.58 8.03 5.69
N PHE A 90 10.19 7.06 6.35
CA PHE A 90 11.38 6.40 5.83
C PHE A 90 11.33 4.92 6.09
N LEU A 91 12.06 4.14 5.27
CA LEU A 91 12.11 2.69 5.41
C LEU A 91 13.04 2.31 6.56
N LYS A 92 12.53 1.47 7.46
CA LYS A 92 13.34 0.90 8.54
C LYS A 92 13.92 -0.44 8.10
N ASP A 93 14.93 -0.92 8.81
CA ASP A 93 15.59 -2.18 8.50
C ASP A 93 14.62 -3.35 8.41
N LYS A 94 13.66 -3.40 9.32
CA LYS A 94 12.65 -4.45 9.33
C LYS A 94 11.79 -4.43 8.07
N GLY A 95 11.47 -3.23 7.57
CA GLY A 95 10.73 -3.08 6.32
C GLY A 95 11.56 -3.49 5.12
N GLU A 96 12.85 -3.17 5.14
CA GLU A 96 13.76 -3.57 4.07
C GLU A 96 13.86 -5.10 3.97
N ASP A 97 13.87 -5.80 5.09
CA ASP A 97 13.92 -7.26 5.12
C ASP A 97 12.72 -7.90 4.40
N ILE A 98 11.57 -7.25 4.44
CA ILE A 98 10.36 -7.77 3.80
C ILE A 98 10.46 -7.71 2.27
N ILE A 99 11.11 -6.69 1.72
CA ILE A 99 11.21 -6.48 0.28
C ILE A 99 12.53 -6.96 -0.32
N SER A 100 13.42 -7.46 0.52
CA SER A 100 14.71 -7.99 0.05
C SER A 100 14.58 -9.38 -0.57
#